data_56d0b3db2619b241b4ccf0752e6c95ac
#
_entry.id   56d0b3db2619b241b4ccf0752e6c95ac
#
_cell.length_a   1.000
_cell.length_b   1.000
_cell.length_c   1.000
_cell.angle_alpha   90.00
_cell.angle_beta   90.00
_cell.angle_gamma   90.00
#
_symmetry.space_group_name_H-M   'P 1'
#
loop_
_entity.id
_entity.type
_entity.pdbx_description
1 polymer ?
#
loop_
_entity_poly.entity_id
_entity_poly.type
_entity_poly.pdbx_seq_one_letter_code
_entity_poly.pdbx_strand_id
1 'polypeptide(L)'
;MGWSTTEPGINEDHVVILGVPHTSIWDFVVGWLYYRSYGKKMKTMIKKESFVWPLSWILKSLGGFPVDRSNSSSLMVSLIHEMRDKEQFHLVICPEGTRKAVRKWKTGYHTIATQTNSPVYMGYFDWENKRVGIHGRFELTGNAREDTARLQAEYEKLNLKAKYPEMYTTH
;
A
#
# COMPACT_ATOMS: atom_id res chain seq x y z
N MET A 1 8.36 18.19 10.15
CA MET A 1 6.91 17.91 10.13
C MET A 1 6.39 17.18 11.37
N GLY A 2 7.24 16.83 12.33
CA GLY A 2 6.86 16.22 13.62
C GLY A 2 6.26 14.81 13.51
N TRP A 3 6.55 14.06 12.46
CA TRP A 3 6.17 12.65 12.34
C TRP A 3 7.18 11.77 13.05
N SER A 4 6.70 10.81 13.83
CA SER A 4 7.50 9.74 14.40
C SER A 4 7.42 8.50 13.52
N THR A 5 8.55 7.81 13.38
CA THR A 5 8.67 6.64 12.51
C THR A 5 9.48 5.56 13.21
N THR A 6 9.29 4.31 12.79
CA THR A 6 10.14 3.18 13.14
C THR A 6 10.75 2.62 11.86
N GLU A 7 11.94 2.06 11.96
CA GLU A 7 12.54 1.36 10.82
C GLU A 7 11.55 0.31 10.27
N PRO A 8 11.44 0.19 8.94
CA PRO A 8 10.52 -0.80 8.34
C PRO A 8 10.74 -2.25 8.79
N GLY A 9 11.97 -2.60 9.19
CA GLY A 9 12.30 -3.97 9.62
C GLY A 9 12.12 -5.02 8.51
N ILE A 10 12.07 -4.58 7.25
CA ILE A 10 11.86 -5.42 6.07
C ILE A 10 13.22 -5.72 5.45
N ASN A 11 13.58 -6.99 5.39
CA ASN A 11 14.85 -7.45 4.81
C ASN A 11 14.68 -8.18 3.48
N GLU A 12 13.44 -8.53 3.14
CA GLU A 12 13.12 -9.23 1.91
C GLU A 12 13.17 -8.29 0.70
N ASP A 13 13.59 -8.81 -0.44
CA ASP A 13 13.70 -8.05 -1.69
C ASP A 13 12.32 -7.82 -2.33
N HIS A 14 11.38 -8.75 -2.14
CA HIS A 14 10.03 -8.66 -2.67
C HIS A 14 9.01 -8.67 -1.54
N VAL A 15 8.24 -7.60 -1.42
CA VAL A 15 7.21 -7.46 -0.39
C VAL A 15 5.97 -6.74 -0.91
N VAL A 16 4.82 -7.07 -0.34
CA VAL A 16 3.58 -6.32 -0.49
C VAL A 16 3.28 -5.61 0.81
N ILE A 17 3.17 -4.29 0.78
CA ILE A 17 2.90 -3.47 1.95
C ILE A 17 1.52 -2.85 1.80
N LEU A 18 0.73 -2.98 2.84
CA LEU A 18 -0.61 -2.41 2.87
C LEU A 18 -0.57 -1.05 3.56
N GLY A 19 -0.92 0.01 2.84
CA GLY A 19 -0.93 1.38 3.38
C GLY A 19 -2.36 1.78 3.80
N VAL A 20 -2.63 1.80 5.09
CA VAL A 20 -3.95 2.06 5.70
C VAL A 20 -3.82 3.06 6.84
N PRO A 21 -4.80 3.95 7.03
CA PRO A 21 -5.92 4.33 6.15
C PRO A 21 -5.47 5.16 4.95
N HIS A 22 -6.22 5.06 3.82
CA HIS A 22 -5.93 5.84 2.62
C HIS A 22 -7.06 6.82 2.30
N THR A 23 -6.98 8.02 2.84
CA THR A 23 -8.00 9.06 2.70
C THR A 23 -7.51 10.31 1.98
N SER A 24 -6.20 10.42 1.73
CA SER A 24 -5.57 11.61 1.16
C SER A 24 -4.42 11.26 0.22
N ILE A 25 -4.10 12.16 -0.72
CA ILE A 25 -2.84 12.09 -1.49
C ILE A 25 -1.61 12.25 -0.57
N TRP A 26 -1.78 12.91 0.58
CA TRP A 26 -0.72 13.11 1.54
C TRP A 26 -0.25 11.80 2.21
N ASP A 27 -1.10 10.77 2.25
CA ASP A 27 -0.73 9.43 2.73
C ASP A 27 0.41 8.87 1.87
N PHE A 28 0.32 9.05 0.54
CA PHE A 28 1.40 8.70 -0.38
C PHE A 28 2.68 9.50 -0.10
N VAL A 29 2.57 10.81 0.09
CA VAL A 29 3.73 11.69 0.36
C VAL A 29 4.42 11.28 1.66
N VAL A 30 3.66 11.07 2.73
CA VAL A 30 4.19 10.64 4.04
C VAL A 30 4.83 9.27 3.96
N GLY A 31 4.17 8.30 3.30
CA GLY A 31 4.71 6.95 3.11
C GLY A 31 5.98 6.95 2.25
N TRP A 32 6.03 7.78 1.21
CA TRP A 32 7.21 7.93 0.38
C TRP A 32 8.39 8.52 1.15
N LEU A 33 8.17 9.61 1.91
CA LEU A 33 9.18 10.24 2.76
C LEU A 33 9.69 9.26 3.83
N TYR A 34 8.79 8.53 4.46
CA TYR A 34 9.12 7.47 5.42
C TYR A 34 10.07 6.44 4.80
N TYR A 35 9.73 5.87 3.65
CA TYR A 35 10.55 4.87 2.98
C TYR A 35 11.91 5.42 2.55
N ARG A 36 11.94 6.65 2.04
CA ARG A 36 13.17 7.32 1.62
C ARG A 36 14.07 7.69 2.79
N SER A 37 13.54 7.99 3.97
CA SER A 37 14.34 8.31 5.16
C SER A 37 15.21 7.12 5.62
N TYR A 38 14.82 5.90 5.27
CA TYR A 38 15.59 4.67 5.52
C TYR A 38 16.35 4.15 4.26
N GLY A 39 16.52 5.00 3.26
CA GLY A 39 17.25 4.66 2.03
C GLY A 39 16.53 3.65 1.12
N LYS A 40 15.29 3.27 1.44
CA LYS A 40 14.51 2.28 0.69
C LYS A 40 13.71 2.94 -0.44
N LYS A 41 13.34 2.13 -1.44
CA LYS A 41 12.49 2.55 -2.56
C LYS A 41 11.19 1.75 -2.52
N MET A 42 10.07 2.40 -2.78
CA MET A 42 8.79 1.74 -2.92
C MET A 42 8.18 1.98 -4.29
N LYS A 43 7.33 1.06 -4.72
CA LYS A 43 6.43 1.20 -5.87
C LYS A 43 5.00 1.34 -5.38
N THR A 44 4.24 2.22 -6.00
CA THR A 44 2.82 2.38 -5.67
C THR A 44 1.98 2.52 -6.93
N MET A 45 0.78 1.98 -6.86
CA MET A 45 -0.18 2.04 -7.96
C MET A 45 -0.85 3.41 -8.03
N ILE A 46 -0.65 4.13 -9.12
CA ILE A 46 -1.27 5.43 -9.37
C ILE A 46 -2.13 5.35 -10.64
N LYS A 47 -3.30 5.94 -10.59
CA LYS A 47 -4.24 5.98 -11.71
C LYS A 47 -3.54 6.50 -12.99
N LYS A 48 -3.66 5.78 -14.12
CA LYS A 48 -3.01 6.08 -15.39
C LYS A 48 -3.25 7.52 -15.86
N GLU A 49 -4.46 8.02 -15.65
CA GLU A 49 -4.86 9.37 -16.05
C GLU A 49 -4.16 10.48 -15.27
N SER A 50 -3.49 10.14 -14.16
CA SER A 50 -2.65 11.08 -13.41
C SER A 50 -1.27 11.29 -14.05
N PHE A 51 -0.89 10.43 -15.00
CA PHE A 51 0.42 10.51 -15.68
C PHE A 51 0.36 11.46 -16.89
N VAL A 52 -0.03 12.70 -16.67
CA VAL A 52 0.02 13.77 -17.68
C VAL A 52 1.32 14.54 -17.57
N TRP A 53 1.82 15.09 -18.70
CA TRP A 53 3.02 15.91 -18.71
C TRP A 53 2.76 17.26 -17.99
N PRO A 54 3.66 17.79 -17.14
CA PRO A 54 4.96 17.24 -16.71
C PRO A 54 4.88 16.28 -15.50
N LEU A 55 3.70 16.11 -14.89
CA LEU A 55 3.48 15.34 -13.67
C LEU A 55 3.90 13.87 -13.81
N SER A 56 3.77 13.32 -15.01
CA SER A 56 4.16 11.93 -15.32
C SER A 56 5.61 11.61 -14.92
N TRP A 57 6.52 12.51 -15.24
CA TRP A 57 7.94 12.34 -14.91
C TRP A 57 8.17 12.32 -13.39
N ILE A 58 7.52 13.23 -12.66
CA ILE A 58 7.60 13.32 -11.20
C ILE A 58 7.04 12.04 -10.57
N LEU A 59 5.83 11.60 -10.97
CA LEU A 59 5.19 10.42 -10.42
C LEU A 59 6.02 9.15 -10.64
N LYS A 60 6.63 8.99 -11.81
CA LYS A 60 7.53 7.87 -12.11
C LYS A 60 8.78 7.89 -11.24
N SER A 61 9.41 9.06 -11.06
CA SER A 61 10.60 9.21 -10.22
C SER A 61 10.32 8.92 -8.74
N LEU A 62 9.09 9.16 -8.30
CA LEU A 62 8.62 8.83 -6.96
C LEU A 62 8.19 7.34 -6.78
N GLY A 63 8.37 6.52 -7.83
CA GLY A 63 8.00 5.10 -7.79
C GLY A 63 6.55 4.81 -8.17
N GLY A 64 5.85 5.78 -8.75
CA GLY A 64 4.50 5.59 -9.26
C GLY A 64 4.44 4.63 -10.44
N PHE A 65 3.57 3.62 -10.35
CA PHE A 65 3.27 2.67 -11.42
C PHE A 65 1.89 3.00 -12.00
N PRO A 66 1.78 3.33 -13.30
CA PRO A 66 0.49 3.69 -13.91
C PRO A 66 -0.41 2.47 -14.00
N VAL A 67 -1.63 2.59 -13.47
CA VAL A 67 -2.62 1.52 -13.49
C VAL A 67 -3.88 1.93 -14.23
N ASP A 68 -4.30 1.06 -15.15
CA ASP A 68 -5.61 1.14 -15.77
C ASP A 68 -6.59 0.32 -14.92
N ARG A 69 -7.48 1.03 -14.22
CA ARG A 69 -8.45 0.40 -13.32
C ARG A 69 -9.63 -0.26 -14.06
N SER A 70 -9.77 0.00 -15.35
CA SER A 70 -10.80 -0.63 -16.18
C SER A 70 -10.49 -2.10 -16.49
N ASN A 71 -9.19 -2.46 -16.46
CA ASN A 71 -8.73 -3.83 -16.72
C ASN A 71 -7.85 -4.35 -15.57
N SER A 72 -8.52 -4.74 -14.49
CA SER A 72 -7.84 -5.22 -13.27
C SER A 72 -7.02 -6.50 -13.49
N SER A 73 -7.45 -7.37 -14.40
CA SER A 73 -6.75 -8.64 -14.68
C SER A 73 -5.40 -8.40 -15.38
N SER A 74 -5.37 -7.57 -16.43
CA SER A 74 -4.10 -7.26 -17.11
C SER A 74 -3.15 -6.48 -16.22
N LEU A 75 -3.68 -5.61 -15.35
CA LEU A 75 -2.90 -4.91 -14.34
C LEU A 75 -2.20 -5.89 -13.37
N MET A 76 -2.94 -6.87 -12.86
CA MET A 76 -2.39 -7.88 -11.95
C MET A 76 -1.25 -8.66 -12.60
N VAL A 77 -1.45 -9.11 -13.84
CA VAL A 77 -0.42 -9.83 -14.62
C VAL A 77 0.83 -8.94 -14.79
N SER A 78 0.66 -7.68 -15.19
CA SER A 78 1.79 -6.75 -15.40
C SER A 78 2.57 -6.51 -14.10
N LEU A 79 1.89 -6.33 -12.97
CA LEU A 79 2.53 -6.13 -11.68
C LEU A 79 3.31 -7.37 -11.21
N ILE A 80 2.73 -8.55 -11.37
CA ILE A 80 3.37 -9.81 -11.00
C ILE A 80 4.62 -10.03 -11.86
N HIS A 81 4.53 -9.75 -13.16
CA HIS A 81 5.67 -9.86 -14.08
C HIS A 81 6.77 -8.87 -13.69
N GLU A 82 6.45 -7.58 -13.53
CA GLU A 82 7.43 -6.57 -13.13
C GLU A 82 8.07 -6.88 -11.77
N MET A 83 7.29 -7.41 -10.83
CA MET A 83 7.79 -7.79 -9.51
C MET A 83 8.78 -8.96 -9.60
N ARG A 84 8.54 -9.93 -10.49
CA ARG A 84 9.45 -11.06 -10.72
C ARG A 84 10.73 -10.69 -11.47
N ASP A 85 10.67 -9.70 -12.36
CA ASP A 85 11.80 -9.28 -13.20
C ASP A 85 12.79 -8.37 -12.48
N LYS A 86 12.45 -7.80 -11.34
CA LYS A 86 13.31 -6.90 -10.58
C LYS A 86 13.98 -7.63 -9.44
N GLU A 87 15.23 -7.30 -9.16
CA GLU A 87 15.94 -7.82 -7.99
C GLU A 87 15.28 -7.39 -6.67
N GLN A 88 14.73 -6.18 -6.64
CA GLN A 88 14.03 -5.65 -5.48
C GLN A 88 12.74 -4.93 -5.88
N PHE A 89 11.63 -5.29 -5.23
CA PHE A 89 10.32 -4.70 -5.48
C PHE A 89 9.46 -4.62 -4.22
N HIS A 90 9.39 -3.47 -3.62
CA HIS A 90 8.52 -3.19 -2.48
C HIS A 90 7.25 -2.50 -2.98
N LEU A 91 6.17 -3.25 -3.08
CA LEU A 91 4.88 -2.77 -3.60
C LEU A 91 3.99 -2.26 -2.47
N VAL A 92 3.62 -1.00 -2.52
CA VAL A 92 2.64 -0.43 -1.58
C VAL A 92 1.26 -0.40 -2.22
N ILE A 93 0.30 -1.03 -1.57
CA ILE A 93 -1.10 -1.12 -1.99
C ILE A 93 -2.01 -0.61 -0.89
N CYS A 94 -3.02 0.19 -1.25
CA CYS A 94 -4.12 0.54 -0.35
C CYS A 94 -5.30 -0.41 -0.64
N PRO A 95 -5.60 -1.37 0.26
CA PRO A 95 -6.61 -2.40 -0.01
C PRO A 95 -8.03 -1.82 -0.11
N GLU A 96 -8.27 -0.64 0.44
CA GLU A 96 -9.53 0.11 0.24
C GLU A 96 -9.81 0.37 -1.25
N GLY A 97 -8.75 0.52 -2.08
CA GLY A 97 -8.84 0.78 -3.51
C GLY A 97 -9.38 2.15 -3.89
N THR A 98 -9.70 2.99 -2.92
CA THR A 98 -10.24 4.33 -3.05
C THR A 98 -9.89 5.16 -1.81
N ARG A 99 -10.09 6.48 -1.89
CA ARG A 99 -9.95 7.39 -0.73
C ARG A 99 -11.28 7.71 -0.04
N LYS A 100 -12.34 6.97 -0.38
CA LYS A 100 -13.65 7.07 0.26
C LYS A 100 -13.86 5.88 1.17
N ALA A 101 -14.65 6.05 2.22
CA ALA A 101 -15.01 4.95 3.12
C ALA A 101 -15.66 3.80 2.33
N VAL A 102 -15.11 2.61 2.47
CA VAL A 102 -15.61 1.38 1.86
C VAL A 102 -15.54 0.22 2.85
N ARG A 103 -16.64 -0.48 3.00
CA ARG A 103 -16.72 -1.64 3.90
C ARG A 103 -15.99 -2.86 3.34
N LYS A 104 -15.97 -3.01 2.02
CA LYS A 104 -15.37 -4.17 1.35
C LYS A 104 -14.03 -3.80 0.72
N TRP A 105 -12.96 -4.27 1.31
CA TRP A 105 -11.61 -4.08 0.78
C TRP A 105 -11.33 -5.01 -0.41
N LYS A 106 -10.41 -4.58 -1.25
CA LYS A 106 -9.98 -5.34 -2.44
C LYS A 106 -9.00 -6.44 -2.05
N THR A 107 -9.14 -7.60 -2.66
CA THR A 107 -8.29 -8.77 -2.41
C THR A 107 -7.08 -8.87 -3.34
N GLY A 108 -6.86 -7.88 -4.21
CA GLY A 108 -5.78 -7.89 -5.20
C GLY A 108 -4.38 -8.06 -4.60
N TYR A 109 -4.13 -7.51 -3.43
CA TYR A 109 -2.87 -7.68 -2.72
C TYR A 109 -2.57 -9.16 -2.44
N HIS A 110 -3.59 -9.93 -2.07
CA HIS A 110 -3.48 -11.34 -1.75
C HIS A 110 -3.02 -12.15 -2.98
N THR A 111 -3.64 -11.90 -4.13
CA THR A 111 -3.26 -12.57 -5.38
C THR A 111 -1.82 -12.25 -5.78
N ILE A 112 -1.40 -10.97 -5.68
CA ILE A 112 -0.02 -10.58 -5.99
C ILE A 112 0.95 -11.27 -5.02
N ALA A 113 0.71 -11.17 -3.73
CA ALA A 113 1.57 -11.75 -2.71
C ALA A 113 1.74 -13.27 -2.87
N THR A 114 0.62 -13.98 -3.10
CA THR A 114 0.63 -15.44 -3.30
C THR A 114 1.37 -15.83 -4.58
N GLN A 115 1.11 -15.15 -5.70
CA GLN A 115 1.73 -15.50 -6.98
C GLN A 115 3.22 -15.12 -7.08
N THR A 116 3.66 -14.14 -6.29
CA THR A 116 5.07 -13.73 -6.24
C THR A 116 5.82 -14.32 -5.04
N ASN A 117 5.15 -15.14 -4.22
CA ASN A 117 5.67 -15.67 -2.96
C ASN A 117 6.27 -14.58 -2.06
N SER A 118 5.59 -13.43 -2.00
CA SER A 118 6.05 -12.26 -1.26
C SER A 118 5.30 -12.12 0.05
N PRO A 119 5.99 -11.82 1.16
CA PRO A 119 5.33 -11.53 2.43
C PRO A 119 4.49 -10.26 2.35
N VAL A 120 3.44 -10.23 3.16
CA VAL A 120 2.55 -9.08 3.31
C VAL A 120 2.87 -8.38 4.62
N TYR A 121 3.03 -7.06 4.56
CA TYR A 121 3.29 -6.22 5.74
C TYR A 121 2.17 -5.19 5.93
N MET A 122 1.81 -4.98 7.18
CA MET A 122 0.81 -3.98 7.59
C MET A 122 1.49 -2.63 7.80
N GLY A 123 1.40 -1.75 6.82
CA GLY A 123 1.82 -0.36 6.93
C GLY A 123 0.69 0.53 7.42
N TYR A 124 1.01 1.58 8.15
CA TYR A 124 -0.01 2.44 8.74
C TYR A 124 0.33 3.93 8.68
N PHE A 125 -0.73 4.76 8.66
CA PHE A 125 -0.68 6.21 8.81
C PHE A 125 -1.61 6.61 9.97
N ASP A 126 -1.08 7.30 10.96
CA ASP A 126 -1.83 7.84 12.07
C ASP A 126 -1.66 9.37 12.09
N TRP A 127 -2.61 10.07 11.51
CA TRP A 127 -2.53 11.50 11.28
C TRP A 127 -2.66 12.33 12.58
N GLU A 128 -3.47 11.87 13.51
CA GLU A 128 -3.65 12.56 14.80
C GLU A 128 -2.36 12.51 15.61
N ASN A 129 -1.76 11.33 15.71
CA ASN A 129 -0.54 11.12 16.48
C ASN A 129 0.74 11.33 15.64
N LYS A 130 0.59 11.67 14.34
CA LYS A 130 1.70 11.85 13.38
C LYS A 130 2.68 10.68 13.42
N ARG A 131 2.16 9.47 13.26
CA ARG A 131 2.94 8.24 13.21
C ARG A 131 2.78 7.56 11.86
N VAL A 132 3.89 7.08 11.31
CA VAL A 132 3.92 6.28 10.10
C VAL A 132 4.93 5.16 10.27
N GLY A 133 4.59 3.95 9.84
CA GLY A 133 5.49 2.82 9.98
C GLY A 133 4.91 1.51 9.49
N ILE A 134 5.61 0.45 9.82
CA ILE A 134 5.21 -0.94 9.62
C ILE A 134 4.83 -1.52 10.98
N HIS A 135 3.59 -2.02 11.09
CA HIS A 135 3.13 -2.69 12.32
C HIS A 135 3.71 -4.09 12.43
N GLY A 136 3.78 -4.82 11.32
CA GLY A 136 4.31 -6.17 11.29
C GLY A 136 3.91 -6.95 10.03
N ARG A 137 4.38 -8.19 9.96
CA ARG A 137 4.04 -9.12 8.90
C ARG A 137 2.64 -9.71 9.16
N PHE A 138 1.87 -9.86 8.08
CA PHE A 138 0.57 -10.49 8.09
C PHE A 138 0.62 -11.82 7.34
N GLU A 139 0.31 -12.92 8.03
CA GLU A 139 0.37 -14.25 7.44
C GLU A 139 -0.93 -14.58 6.68
N LEU A 140 -0.77 -14.95 5.40
CA LEU A 140 -1.86 -15.38 4.54
C LEU A 140 -2.19 -16.86 4.79
N THR A 141 -3.49 -17.19 4.82
CA THR A 141 -3.98 -18.58 4.97
C THR A 141 -4.31 -19.24 3.62
N GLY A 142 -4.32 -18.46 2.54
CA GLY A 142 -4.69 -18.91 1.20
C GLY A 142 -6.14 -18.59 0.79
N ASN A 143 -6.99 -18.20 1.73
CA ASN A 143 -8.36 -17.71 1.45
C ASN A 143 -8.37 -16.17 1.46
N ALA A 144 -8.35 -15.57 0.28
CA ALA A 144 -8.27 -14.11 0.12
C ALA A 144 -9.39 -13.33 0.82
N ARG A 145 -10.59 -13.90 0.92
CA ARG A 145 -11.73 -13.24 1.56
C ARG A 145 -11.61 -13.29 3.08
N GLU A 146 -11.26 -14.44 3.64
CA GLU A 146 -11.04 -14.62 5.07
C GLU A 146 -9.84 -13.82 5.55
N ASP A 147 -8.73 -13.86 4.80
CA ASP A 147 -7.53 -13.09 5.11
C ASP A 147 -7.81 -11.58 5.09
N THR A 148 -8.64 -11.10 4.14
CA THR A 148 -9.01 -9.69 4.11
C THR A 148 -9.90 -9.30 5.30
N ALA A 149 -10.80 -10.16 5.73
CA ALA A 149 -11.62 -9.90 6.93
C ALA A 149 -10.74 -9.88 8.21
N ARG A 150 -9.81 -10.84 8.34
CA ARG A 150 -8.82 -10.85 9.44
C ARG A 150 -7.96 -9.59 9.44
N LEU A 151 -7.50 -9.18 8.26
CA LEU A 151 -6.69 -7.97 8.08
C LEU A 151 -7.45 -6.72 8.54
N GLN A 152 -8.72 -6.57 8.15
CA GLN A 152 -9.57 -5.46 8.60
C GLN A 152 -9.70 -5.44 10.12
N ALA A 153 -9.92 -6.60 10.75
CA ALA A 153 -10.01 -6.72 12.20
C ALA A 153 -8.68 -6.35 12.91
N GLU A 154 -7.52 -6.70 12.32
CA GLU A 154 -6.23 -6.28 12.88
C GLU A 154 -6.03 -4.76 12.77
N TYR A 155 -6.39 -4.15 11.62
CA TYR A 155 -6.32 -2.70 11.49
C TYR A 155 -7.28 -1.96 12.41
N GLU A 156 -8.44 -2.52 12.71
CA GLU A 156 -9.40 -1.95 13.68
C GLU A 156 -8.79 -1.84 15.08
N LYS A 157 -8.07 -2.88 15.53
CA LYS A 157 -7.38 -2.89 16.83
C LYS A 157 -6.33 -1.79 16.94
N LEU A 158 -5.73 -1.36 15.82
CA LEU A 158 -4.72 -0.29 15.82
C LEU A 158 -5.32 1.11 16.08
N ASN A 159 -6.64 1.27 15.96
CA ASN A 159 -7.37 2.51 16.21
C ASN A 159 -6.74 3.73 15.50
N LEU A 160 -6.32 3.56 14.27
CA LEU A 160 -5.64 4.57 13.47
C LEU A 160 -6.57 5.73 13.15
N LYS A 161 -6.03 6.94 13.20
CA LYS A 161 -6.74 8.16 12.83
C LYS A 161 -6.35 8.61 11.45
N ALA A 162 -7.30 8.52 10.51
CA ALA A 162 -7.12 8.99 9.14
C ALA A 162 -7.00 10.51 9.08
N LYS A 163 -6.43 11.03 7.99
CA LYS A 163 -6.44 12.49 7.72
C LYS A 163 -7.86 13.04 7.59
N TYR A 164 -8.76 12.25 7.00
CA TYR A 164 -10.18 12.52 6.87
C TYR A 164 -10.95 11.34 7.47
N PRO A 165 -11.28 11.38 8.79
CA PRO A 165 -11.88 10.24 9.50
C PRO A 165 -13.19 9.74 8.88
N GLU A 166 -14.00 10.64 8.32
CA GLU A 166 -15.26 10.33 7.66
C GLU A 166 -15.09 9.50 6.36
N MET A 167 -13.87 9.44 5.85
CA MET A 167 -13.52 8.69 4.64
C MET A 167 -12.91 7.32 4.93
N TYR A 168 -12.85 6.91 6.19
CA TYR A 168 -12.23 5.64 6.59
C TYR A 168 -13.18 4.76 7.39
N THR A 169 -13.18 3.47 7.08
CA THR A 169 -13.85 2.44 7.88
C THR A 169 -13.17 1.09 7.71
N THR A 170 -13.20 0.27 8.73
CA THR A 170 -12.70 -1.12 8.72
C THR A 170 -13.84 -2.14 8.52
N HIS A 171 -15.10 -1.71 8.59
CA HIS A 171 -16.30 -2.56 8.45
C HIS A 171 -17.52 -1.80 7.91
#